data_f93b00a3338b9adf7a04f7b30f9d2e48
#
_entry.id   f93b00a3338b9adf7a04f7b30f9d2e48
#
_cell.length_a   1.000
_cell.length_b   1.000
_cell.length_c   1.000
_cell.angle_alpha   90.00
_cell.angle_beta   90.00
_cell.angle_gamma   90.00
#
_symmetry.space_group_name_H-M   'P 1'
#
loop_
_entity.id
_entity.type
_entity.pdbx_description
1 polymer ?
#
loop_
_entity_poly.entity_id
_entity_poly.type
_entity_poly.pdbx_seq_one_letter_code
_entity_poly.pdbx_strand_id
1 'polypeptide(L)'
;SFERQVALIPALLYSQGITSDAPAYSMTSYMNGQQYDYGVQLGTTYKFNKHLSVYAGFRFNYIFNHYQGSISGISASIGGTMQNLHDYFGDQASTLNLMAFYYNMRAAEITDPQTKAQYLATAQKYKQGAEQMTQAQTQFADRNLDCTQRGWGITPIIGVDYRTGKWNFGARYEFTTKFNIENNTKVDDTGMFQDGVNTHNDLPGILAFGAQYEVTKTLRAMASYHYFFDKDARMDRNKQRALS
;
A
#
# COMPACT_ATOMS: atom_id res chain seq x y z
N SER A 1 -3.62 1.11 3.29
CA SER A 1 -3.81 -0.21 2.68
C SER A 1 -5.17 -0.24 1.99
N PHE A 2 -5.30 -1.00 0.93
CA PHE A 2 -6.52 -1.25 0.16
C PHE A 2 -7.69 -1.66 1.07
N GLU A 3 -7.45 -2.53 2.05
CA GLU A 3 -8.41 -2.94 3.07
C GLU A 3 -8.98 -1.77 3.89
N ARG A 4 -8.18 -0.73 4.18
CA ARG A 4 -8.67 0.46 4.87
C ARG A 4 -9.62 1.29 4.02
N GLN A 5 -9.43 1.34 2.70
CA GLN A 5 -10.34 2.05 1.79
C GLN A 5 -11.70 1.34 1.71
N VAL A 6 -11.68 0.01 1.64
CA VAL A 6 -12.89 -0.82 1.69
C VAL A 6 -13.65 -0.65 3.01
N ALA A 7 -12.93 -0.62 4.14
CA ALA A 7 -13.53 -0.43 5.47
C ALA A 7 -14.15 0.98 5.67
N LEU A 8 -13.79 1.96 4.83
CA LEU A 8 -14.37 3.30 4.88
C LEU A 8 -15.68 3.44 4.08
N ILE A 9 -16.01 2.47 3.22
CA ILE A 9 -17.24 2.53 2.39
C ILE A 9 -18.50 2.74 3.22
N PRO A 10 -18.77 2.00 4.32
CA PRO A 10 -19.95 2.25 5.15
C PRO A 10 -20.00 3.66 5.73
N ALA A 11 -18.86 4.19 6.18
CA ALA A 11 -18.76 5.54 6.72
C ALA A 11 -18.99 6.61 5.63
N LEU A 12 -18.51 6.40 4.41
CA LEU A 12 -18.75 7.27 3.26
C LEU A 12 -20.21 7.26 2.85
N LEU A 13 -20.87 6.10 2.82
CA LEU A 13 -22.30 5.97 2.55
C LEU A 13 -23.12 6.74 3.58
N TYR A 14 -22.78 6.58 4.86
CA TYR A 14 -23.47 7.29 5.94
C TYR A 14 -23.27 8.80 5.85
N SER A 15 -22.06 9.26 5.52
CA SER A 15 -21.76 10.70 5.34
C SER A 15 -22.51 11.33 4.17
N GLN A 16 -22.91 10.54 3.17
CA GLN A 16 -23.72 10.96 2.03
C GLN A 16 -25.23 10.83 2.26
N GLY A 17 -25.66 10.54 3.50
CA GLY A 17 -27.07 10.46 3.87
C GLY A 17 -27.76 9.17 3.44
N ILE A 18 -27.00 8.16 3.01
CA ILE A 18 -27.53 6.83 2.68
C ILE A 18 -27.66 6.06 4.01
N THR A 19 -28.79 6.22 4.67
CA THR A 19 -29.11 5.53 5.92
C THR A 19 -30.09 4.39 5.63
N SER A 20 -29.73 3.17 5.97
CA SER A 20 -30.66 2.08 6.14
C SER A 20 -30.28 1.29 7.39
N ASP A 21 -31.23 0.65 8.03
CA ASP A 21 -31.01 -0.15 9.26
C ASP A 21 -30.03 -1.33 9.07
N ALA A 22 -29.69 -1.66 7.83
CA ALA A 22 -28.55 -2.48 7.42
C ALA A 22 -28.24 -2.15 5.96
N PRO A 23 -27.29 -1.26 5.66
CA PRO A 23 -26.94 -0.96 4.28
C PRO A 23 -26.33 -2.21 3.65
N ALA A 24 -27.14 -2.94 2.86
CA ALA A 24 -26.62 -3.95 1.99
C ALA A 24 -25.75 -3.22 0.96
N TYR A 25 -24.47 -3.53 0.93
CA TYR A 25 -23.56 -3.07 -0.11
C TYR A 25 -22.89 -4.25 -0.79
N SER A 26 -22.53 -4.10 -2.03
CA SER A 26 -21.76 -5.06 -2.78
C SER A 26 -20.66 -4.37 -3.56
N MET A 27 -19.55 -5.07 -3.75
CA MET A 27 -18.45 -4.66 -4.61
C MET A 27 -17.69 -5.87 -5.08
N THR A 28 -17.04 -5.76 -6.22
CA THR A 28 -16.07 -6.76 -6.69
C THR A 28 -14.69 -6.25 -6.38
N SER A 29 -13.88 -7.07 -5.67
CA SER A 29 -12.50 -6.77 -5.39
C SER A 29 -11.59 -7.91 -5.82
N TYR A 30 -10.47 -7.56 -6.43
CA TYR A 30 -9.40 -8.46 -6.79
C TYR A 30 -8.07 -7.93 -6.27
N MET A 31 -7.22 -8.79 -5.71
CA MET A 31 -5.89 -8.43 -5.27
C MET A 31 -4.94 -9.61 -5.48
N ASN A 32 -3.84 -9.35 -6.14
CA ASN A 32 -2.76 -10.30 -6.33
C ASN A 32 -1.43 -9.57 -6.04
N GLY A 33 -0.62 -10.16 -5.17
CA GLY A 33 0.71 -9.66 -4.84
C GLY A 33 1.73 -10.78 -4.91
N GLN A 34 2.75 -10.59 -5.71
CA GLN A 34 3.88 -11.51 -5.82
C GLN A 34 5.16 -10.76 -5.45
N GLN A 35 5.96 -11.39 -4.59
CA GLN A 35 7.25 -10.85 -4.17
C GLN A 35 8.30 -11.94 -4.32
N TYR A 36 9.39 -11.58 -4.99
CA TYR A 36 10.54 -12.45 -5.18
C TYR A 36 11.80 -11.73 -4.72
N ASP A 37 12.57 -12.38 -3.88
CA ASP A 37 13.90 -11.93 -3.46
C ASP A 37 14.91 -13.02 -3.83
N TYR A 38 15.79 -12.68 -4.74
CA TYR A 38 16.86 -13.56 -5.22
C TYR A 38 18.17 -13.11 -4.62
N GLY A 39 18.80 -13.99 -3.82
CA GLY A 39 20.08 -13.72 -3.17
C GLY A 39 21.21 -14.63 -3.67
N VAL A 40 22.31 -14.04 -4.12
CA VAL A 40 23.57 -14.76 -4.39
C VAL A 40 24.62 -14.30 -3.40
N GLN A 41 25.15 -15.25 -2.60
CA GLN A 41 26.14 -14.98 -1.57
C GLN A 41 27.51 -15.51 -1.98
N LEU A 42 28.51 -14.65 -1.87
CA LEU A 42 29.92 -14.99 -2.06
C LEU A 42 30.72 -14.60 -0.81
N GLY A 43 31.69 -15.42 -0.45
CA GLY A 43 32.53 -15.12 0.70
C GLY A 43 33.65 -16.09 0.87
N THR A 44 34.55 -15.77 1.77
CA THR A 44 35.70 -16.56 2.10
C THR A 44 35.85 -16.74 3.60
N THR A 45 36.44 -17.87 3.99
CA THR A 45 36.73 -18.18 5.39
C THR A 45 38.25 -18.30 5.54
N TYR A 46 38.79 -17.53 6.48
CA TYR A 46 40.21 -17.63 6.86
C TYR A 46 40.33 -18.31 8.20
N LYS A 47 41.13 -19.35 8.29
CA LYS A 47 41.48 -20.08 9.51
C LYS A 47 42.72 -19.53 10.12
N PHE A 48 42.62 -18.84 11.25
CA PHE A 48 43.78 -18.36 12.03
C PHE A 48 44.55 -19.51 12.69
N ASN A 49 43.78 -20.49 13.19
CA ASN A 49 44.34 -21.68 13.81
C ASN A 49 43.28 -22.79 13.82
N LYS A 50 43.56 -23.93 14.50
CA LYS A 50 42.62 -25.07 14.60
C LYS A 50 41.34 -24.77 15.39
N HIS A 51 41.29 -23.66 16.12
CA HIS A 51 40.17 -23.26 16.96
C HIS A 51 39.36 -22.09 16.39
N LEU A 52 40.01 -21.15 15.70
CA LEU A 52 39.42 -19.89 15.28
C LEU A 52 39.42 -19.75 13.77
N SER A 53 38.26 -19.50 13.20
CA SER A 53 38.09 -19.05 11.81
C SER A 53 37.18 -17.83 11.72
N VAL A 54 37.42 -17.01 10.71
CA VAL A 54 36.64 -15.78 10.42
C VAL A 54 36.13 -15.87 9.00
N TYR A 55 34.90 -15.50 8.81
CA TYR A 55 34.21 -15.39 7.54
C TYR A 55 34.02 -13.93 7.16
N ALA A 56 34.25 -13.59 5.89
CA ALA A 56 33.87 -12.33 5.31
C ALA A 56 33.26 -12.58 3.92
N GLY A 57 32.17 -11.91 3.63
CA GLY A 57 31.48 -12.06 2.36
C GLY A 57 30.42 -11.00 2.15
N PHE A 58 29.69 -11.14 1.08
CA PHE A 58 28.55 -10.31 0.77
C PHE A 58 27.49 -11.14 0.06
N ARG A 59 26.24 -10.66 0.17
CA ARG A 59 25.10 -11.17 -0.59
C ARG A 59 24.62 -10.07 -1.51
N PHE A 60 24.52 -10.38 -2.80
CA PHE A 60 23.78 -9.57 -3.76
C PHE A 60 22.33 -10.01 -3.75
N ASN A 61 21.41 -9.08 -3.49
CA ASN A 61 19.97 -9.33 -3.47
C ASN A 61 19.33 -8.59 -4.64
N TYR A 62 18.40 -9.24 -5.32
CA TYR A 62 17.56 -8.66 -6.36
C TYR A 62 16.09 -8.90 -6.01
N ILE A 63 15.33 -7.80 -5.92
CA ILE A 63 13.90 -7.84 -5.60
C ILE A 63 13.11 -7.58 -6.87
N PHE A 64 12.08 -8.40 -7.05
CA PHE A 64 11.06 -8.24 -8.06
C PHE A 64 9.69 -8.43 -7.40
N ASN A 65 8.87 -7.38 -7.40
CA ASN A 65 7.50 -7.41 -6.89
C ASN A 65 6.54 -7.08 -8.01
N HIS A 66 5.38 -7.73 -8.00
CA HIS A 66 4.28 -7.40 -8.89
C HIS A 66 2.99 -7.33 -8.09
N TYR A 67 2.31 -6.18 -8.14
CA TYR A 67 1.06 -5.91 -7.45
C TYR A 67 -0.01 -5.59 -8.48
N GLN A 68 -1.09 -6.35 -8.41
CA GLN A 68 -2.30 -6.12 -9.19
C GLN A 68 -3.49 -6.05 -8.27
N GLY A 69 -4.40 -5.14 -8.56
CA GLY A 69 -5.63 -5.01 -7.79
C GLY A 69 -6.71 -4.28 -8.56
N SER A 70 -7.95 -4.57 -8.24
CA SER A 70 -9.10 -3.81 -8.72
C SER A 70 -10.20 -3.77 -7.68
N ILE A 71 -10.90 -2.65 -7.65
CA ILE A 71 -12.21 -2.51 -6.99
C ILE A 71 -13.15 -2.00 -8.04
N SER A 72 -14.30 -2.64 -8.20
CA SER A 72 -15.30 -2.24 -9.17
C SER A 72 -16.71 -2.53 -8.68
N GLY A 73 -17.68 -1.85 -9.31
CA GLY A 73 -19.08 -2.10 -9.11
C GLY A 73 -19.58 -1.82 -7.71
N ILE A 74 -19.05 -0.80 -7.02
CA ILE A 74 -19.46 -0.44 -5.66
C ILE A 74 -20.93 -0.02 -5.70
N SER A 75 -21.79 -0.83 -5.08
CA SER A 75 -23.24 -0.68 -5.09
C SER A 75 -23.80 -0.72 -3.69
N ALA A 76 -24.90 -0.01 -3.45
CA ALA A 76 -25.62 -0.04 -2.18
C ALA A 76 -27.13 -0.08 -2.41
N SER A 77 -27.87 -0.55 -1.40
CA SER A 77 -29.33 -0.52 -1.40
C SER A 77 -29.83 0.90 -1.14
N ILE A 78 -30.45 1.51 -2.15
CA ILE A 78 -31.07 2.82 -2.09
C ILE A 78 -32.54 2.66 -2.42
N GLY A 79 -33.42 2.99 -1.47
CA GLY A 79 -34.88 2.80 -1.64
C GLY A 79 -35.29 1.34 -1.87
N GLY A 80 -34.53 0.38 -1.30
CA GLY A 80 -34.79 -1.06 -1.45
C GLY A 80 -34.25 -1.70 -2.73
N THR A 81 -33.57 -0.94 -3.60
CA THR A 81 -32.97 -1.42 -4.85
C THR A 81 -31.46 -1.23 -4.82
N MET A 82 -30.71 -2.27 -5.23
CA MET A 82 -29.26 -2.18 -5.38
C MET A 82 -28.93 -1.28 -6.56
N GLN A 83 -28.20 -0.20 -6.31
CA GLN A 83 -27.76 0.77 -7.31
C GLN A 83 -26.26 0.93 -7.28
N ASN A 84 -25.62 1.03 -8.44
CA ASN A 84 -24.22 1.38 -8.55
C ASN A 84 -24.05 2.84 -8.06
N LEU A 85 -23.14 3.06 -7.09
CA LEU A 85 -23.00 4.37 -6.46
C LEU A 85 -22.37 5.41 -7.37
N HIS A 86 -21.43 5.01 -8.23
CA HIS A 86 -20.85 5.90 -9.23
C HIS A 86 -21.94 6.45 -10.15
N ASP A 87 -22.79 5.57 -10.69
CA ASP A 87 -23.88 5.96 -11.61
C ASP A 87 -24.94 6.77 -10.88
N TYR A 88 -25.34 6.33 -9.69
CA TYR A 88 -26.32 7.04 -8.86
C TYR A 88 -25.92 8.50 -8.59
N PHE A 89 -24.68 8.74 -8.12
CA PHE A 89 -24.20 10.09 -7.86
C PHE A 89 -24.00 10.90 -9.13
N GLY A 90 -23.62 10.26 -10.24
CA GLY A 90 -23.54 10.89 -11.56
C GLY A 90 -24.89 11.39 -12.06
N ASP A 91 -25.96 10.59 -11.92
CA ASP A 91 -27.30 10.97 -12.28
C ASP A 91 -27.84 12.11 -11.40
N GLN A 92 -27.56 12.06 -10.08
CA GLN A 92 -27.91 13.16 -9.18
C GLN A 92 -27.19 14.46 -9.53
N ALA A 93 -25.89 14.40 -9.84
CA ALA A 93 -25.10 15.54 -10.27
C ALA A 93 -25.66 16.16 -11.58
N SER A 94 -26.01 15.32 -12.53
CA SER A 94 -26.62 15.73 -13.79
C SER A 94 -27.96 16.41 -13.61
N THR A 95 -28.81 15.86 -12.77
CA THR A 95 -30.13 16.44 -12.42
C THR A 95 -29.98 17.83 -11.77
N LEU A 96 -29.05 17.95 -10.81
CA LEU A 96 -28.80 19.24 -10.15
C LEU A 96 -28.21 20.28 -11.10
N ASN A 97 -27.35 19.88 -12.03
CA ASN A 97 -26.82 20.78 -13.07
C ASN A 97 -27.91 21.28 -14.02
N LEU A 98 -28.86 20.41 -14.40
CA LEU A 98 -30.04 20.82 -15.19
C LEU A 98 -30.88 21.83 -14.45
N MET A 99 -31.10 21.65 -13.14
CA MET A 99 -31.83 22.62 -12.32
C MET A 99 -31.09 23.95 -12.22
N ALA A 100 -29.75 23.91 -12.02
CA ALA A 100 -28.94 25.13 -12.02
C ALA A 100 -29.04 25.88 -13.35
N PHE A 101 -28.99 25.17 -14.47
CA PHE A 101 -29.14 25.73 -15.80
C PHE A 101 -30.52 26.36 -16.00
N TYR A 102 -31.59 25.67 -15.61
CA TYR A 102 -32.96 26.18 -15.68
C TYR A 102 -33.11 27.50 -14.92
N TYR A 103 -32.66 27.57 -13.66
CA TYR A 103 -32.77 28.78 -12.86
C TYR A 103 -31.92 29.94 -13.41
N ASN A 104 -30.74 29.65 -13.99
CA ASN A 104 -29.94 30.68 -14.68
C ASN A 104 -30.63 31.23 -15.92
N MET A 105 -31.24 30.35 -16.74
CA MET A 105 -32.00 30.82 -17.91
C MET A 105 -33.19 31.69 -17.49
N ARG A 106 -33.97 31.26 -16.51
CA ARG A 106 -35.10 32.01 -16.00
C ARG A 106 -34.66 33.37 -15.41
N ALA A 107 -33.53 33.43 -14.71
CA ALA A 107 -32.95 34.66 -14.21
C ALA A 107 -32.61 35.68 -15.31
N ALA A 108 -32.26 35.19 -16.51
CA ALA A 108 -31.96 36.11 -17.65
C ALA A 108 -33.20 36.81 -18.18
N GLU A 109 -34.37 36.22 -18.04
CA GLU A 109 -35.67 36.78 -18.50
C GLU A 109 -36.29 37.73 -17.46
N ILE A 110 -35.80 37.75 -16.21
CA ILE A 110 -36.36 38.55 -15.10
C ILE A 110 -35.76 39.95 -15.09
N THR A 111 -36.62 40.95 -15.12
CA THR A 111 -36.24 42.38 -15.08
C THR A 111 -36.13 42.91 -13.66
N ASP A 112 -36.89 42.38 -12.70
CA ASP A 112 -36.83 42.79 -11.31
C ASP A 112 -35.52 42.34 -10.64
N PRO A 113 -34.68 43.25 -10.14
CA PRO A 113 -33.35 42.89 -9.61
C PRO A 113 -33.39 41.95 -8.40
N GLN A 114 -34.43 42.08 -7.53
CA GLN A 114 -34.54 41.30 -6.31
C GLN A 114 -34.91 39.85 -6.62
N THR A 115 -35.90 39.66 -7.48
CA THR A 115 -36.31 38.35 -7.97
C THR A 115 -35.20 37.67 -8.76
N LYS A 116 -34.51 38.41 -9.63
CA LYS A 116 -33.36 37.92 -10.39
C LYS A 116 -32.25 37.40 -9.45
N ALA A 117 -31.92 38.15 -8.39
CA ALA A 117 -30.92 37.72 -7.42
C ALA A 117 -31.30 36.41 -6.70
N GLN A 118 -32.58 36.22 -6.39
CA GLN A 118 -33.08 34.98 -5.78
C GLN A 118 -32.92 33.78 -6.71
N TYR A 119 -33.22 33.94 -8.01
CA TYR A 119 -33.06 32.87 -8.99
C TYR A 119 -31.59 32.50 -9.19
N LEU A 120 -30.69 33.49 -9.27
CA LEU A 120 -29.25 33.26 -9.36
C LEU A 120 -28.69 32.55 -8.11
N ALA A 121 -29.15 32.95 -6.91
CA ALA A 121 -28.76 32.31 -5.67
C ALA A 121 -29.23 30.82 -5.63
N THR A 122 -30.43 30.57 -6.15
CA THR A 122 -30.98 29.20 -6.25
C THR A 122 -30.16 28.37 -7.24
N ALA A 123 -29.83 28.94 -8.42
CA ALA A 123 -28.97 28.28 -9.40
C ALA A 123 -27.61 27.90 -8.79
N GLN A 124 -27.02 28.80 -8.00
CA GLN A 124 -25.73 28.56 -7.36
C GLN A 124 -25.81 27.45 -6.31
N LYS A 125 -26.89 27.35 -5.53
CA LYS A 125 -27.11 26.24 -4.59
C LYS A 125 -27.16 24.88 -5.31
N TYR A 126 -27.92 24.81 -6.44
CA TYR A 126 -27.98 23.60 -7.25
C TYR A 126 -26.61 23.22 -7.82
N LYS A 127 -25.83 24.21 -8.28
CA LYS A 127 -24.47 23.99 -8.79
C LYS A 127 -23.54 23.43 -7.71
N GLN A 128 -23.57 24.00 -6.51
CA GLN A 128 -22.80 23.49 -5.36
C GLN A 128 -23.22 22.06 -4.99
N GLY A 129 -24.52 21.77 -5.00
CA GLY A 129 -25.01 20.40 -4.81
C GLY A 129 -24.50 19.43 -5.88
N ALA A 130 -24.50 19.84 -7.15
CA ALA A 130 -23.96 19.04 -8.25
C ALA A 130 -22.46 18.75 -8.07
N GLU A 131 -21.67 19.74 -7.64
CA GLU A 131 -20.25 19.55 -7.35
C GLU A 131 -20.01 18.55 -6.23
N GLN A 132 -20.83 18.58 -5.16
CA GLN A 132 -20.75 17.57 -4.08
C GLN A 132 -21.07 16.16 -4.60
N MET A 133 -22.11 16.03 -5.44
CA MET A 133 -22.45 14.73 -6.04
C MET A 133 -21.35 14.22 -6.98
N THR A 134 -20.72 15.10 -7.75
CA THR A 134 -19.56 14.75 -8.61
C THR A 134 -18.36 14.28 -7.77
N GLN A 135 -18.11 14.92 -6.64
CA GLN A 135 -17.06 14.45 -5.71
C GLN A 135 -17.38 13.07 -5.15
N ALA A 136 -18.64 12.83 -4.75
CA ALA A 136 -19.08 11.51 -4.31
C ALA A 136 -18.95 10.46 -5.42
N GLN A 137 -19.37 10.79 -6.64
CA GLN A 137 -19.21 9.94 -7.82
C GLN A 137 -17.74 9.50 -8.00
N THR A 138 -16.80 10.44 -7.91
CA THR A 138 -15.35 10.15 -8.04
C THR A 138 -14.85 9.22 -6.94
N GLN A 139 -15.39 9.32 -5.72
CA GLN A 139 -15.01 8.44 -4.61
C GLN A 139 -15.41 6.98 -4.84
N PHE A 140 -16.52 6.75 -5.54
CA PHE A 140 -17.06 5.42 -5.84
C PHE A 140 -16.71 4.91 -7.24
N ALA A 141 -15.83 5.60 -7.97
CA ALA A 141 -15.32 5.14 -9.25
C ALA A 141 -14.53 3.84 -9.11
N ASP A 142 -14.56 3.02 -10.13
CA ASP A 142 -13.72 1.84 -10.24
C ASP A 142 -12.25 2.24 -10.15
N ARG A 143 -11.44 1.41 -9.48
CA ARG A 143 -10.01 1.64 -9.30
C ARG A 143 -9.22 0.41 -9.65
N ASN A 144 -8.15 0.61 -10.37
CA ASN A 144 -7.24 -0.42 -10.80
C ASN A 144 -5.81 -0.09 -10.37
N LEU A 145 -5.05 -1.15 -10.15
CA LEU A 145 -3.63 -1.10 -9.86
C LEU A 145 -2.91 -2.18 -10.66
N ASP A 146 -1.87 -1.81 -11.39
CA ASP A 146 -0.89 -2.74 -11.98
C ASP A 146 0.49 -2.09 -11.87
N CYS A 147 1.25 -2.52 -10.88
CA CYS A 147 2.57 -2.00 -10.56
C CYS A 147 3.58 -3.13 -10.43
N THR A 148 4.70 -2.97 -11.10
CA THR A 148 5.88 -3.80 -10.94
C THR A 148 6.96 -3.00 -10.21
N GLN A 149 7.62 -3.62 -9.25
CA GLN A 149 8.72 -3.00 -8.52
C GLN A 149 9.99 -3.82 -8.72
N ARG A 150 11.11 -3.16 -8.95
CA ARG A 150 12.42 -3.79 -9.10
C ARG A 150 13.46 -3.03 -8.30
N GLY A 151 14.35 -3.78 -7.66
CA GLY A 151 15.44 -3.20 -6.91
C GLY A 151 16.53 -4.20 -6.66
N TRP A 152 17.69 -3.70 -6.27
CA TRP A 152 18.81 -4.53 -5.87
C TRP A 152 19.52 -3.90 -4.67
N GLY A 153 20.25 -4.73 -3.94
CA GLY A 153 21.01 -4.29 -2.79
C GLY A 153 22.15 -5.27 -2.47
N ILE A 154 23.09 -4.81 -1.68
CA ILE A 154 24.21 -5.62 -1.23
C ILE A 154 24.21 -5.68 0.29
N THR A 155 24.28 -6.91 0.83
CA THR A 155 24.42 -7.18 2.25
C THR A 155 25.84 -7.63 2.55
N PRO A 156 26.70 -6.82 3.16
CA PRO A 156 27.95 -7.30 3.73
C PRO A 156 27.70 -8.29 4.86
N ILE A 157 28.56 -9.29 5.00
CA ILE A 157 28.41 -10.34 6.01
C ILE A 157 29.77 -10.63 6.62
N ILE A 158 29.83 -10.63 7.95
CA ILE A 158 31.01 -11.07 8.70
C ILE A 158 30.61 -12.17 9.67
N GLY A 159 31.51 -13.07 9.98
CA GLY A 159 31.26 -14.14 10.92
C GLY A 159 32.52 -14.63 11.61
N VAL A 160 32.35 -15.27 12.73
CA VAL A 160 33.41 -15.93 13.48
C VAL A 160 32.92 -17.30 13.93
N ASP A 161 33.81 -18.27 13.85
CA ASP A 161 33.60 -19.63 14.36
C ASP A 161 34.76 -20.00 15.30
N TYR A 162 34.40 -20.46 16.48
CA TYR A 162 35.37 -20.87 17.51
C TYR A 162 35.05 -22.29 18.00
N ARG A 163 36.02 -23.16 17.83
CA ARG A 163 35.91 -24.59 18.21
C ARG A 163 36.88 -24.91 19.35
N THR A 164 36.34 -25.52 20.41
CA THR A 164 37.14 -26.01 21.53
C THR A 164 36.56 -27.31 22.10
N GLY A 165 37.36 -28.36 22.13
CA GLY A 165 36.90 -29.68 22.56
C GLY A 165 35.69 -30.17 21.75
N LYS A 166 34.57 -30.39 22.46
CA LYS A 166 33.29 -30.82 21.88
C LYS A 166 32.37 -29.66 21.53
N TRP A 167 32.79 -28.42 21.79
CA TRP A 167 32.00 -27.21 21.54
C TRP A 167 32.39 -26.54 20.26
N ASN A 168 31.39 -26.03 19.54
CA ASN A 168 31.56 -25.08 18.44
C ASN A 168 30.62 -23.89 18.66
N PHE A 169 31.18 -22.68 18.65
CA PHE A 169 30.45 -21.42 18.79
C PHE A 169 30.58 -20.64 17.51
N GLY A 170 29.45 -20.16 16.99
CA GLY A 170 29.40 -19.32 15.80
C GLY A 170 28.68 -18.01 16.08
N ALA A 171 29.20 -16.92 15.52
CA ALA A 171 28.50 -15.64 15.46
C ALA A 171 28.61 -15.08 14.05
N ARG A 172 27.51 -14.49 13.54
CA ARG A 172 27.42 -13.88 12.23
C ARG A 172 26.67 -12.57 12.32
N TYR A 173 27.18 -11.54 11.67
CA TYR A 173 26.50 -10.28 11.49
C TYR A 173 26.28 -10.01 10.02
N GLU A 174 25.04 -9.83 9.63
CA GLU A 174 24.61 -9.35 8.32
C GLU A 174 24.24 -7.88 8.47
N PHE A 175 24.86 -7.03 7.67
CA PHE A 175 24.57 -5.60 7.71
C PHE A 175 23.22 -5.30 7.05
N THR A 176 22.63 -4.17 7.40
CA THR A 176 21.40 -3.68 6.78
C THR A 176 21.58 -3.60 5.26
N THR A 177 20.67 -4.22 4.52
CA THR A 177 20.62 -4.09 3.06
C THR A 177 19.73 -2.92 2.70
N LYS A 178 20.31 -1.92 2.06
CA LYS A 178 19.56 -0.79 1.53
C LYS A 178 19.10 -1.13 0.12
N PHE A 179 17.79 -1.07 -0.07
CA PHE A 179 17.16 -1.22 -1.38
C PHE A 179 16.64 0.13 -1.88
N ASN A 180 16.91 0.38 -3.15
CA ASN A 180 16.26 1.42 -3.91
C ASN A 180 15.35 0.72 -4.91
N ILE A 181 14.04 0.69 -4.59
CA ILE A 181 13.06 -0.06 -5.36
C ILE A 181 12.30 0.92 -6.23
N GLU A 182 12.45 0.80 -7.53
CA GLU A 182 11.77 1.63 -8.52
C GLU A 182 10.40 1.06 -8.86
N ASN A 183 9.38 1.93 -8.83
CA ASN A 183 8.04 1.62 -9.29
C ASN A 183 7.97 1.74 -10.81
N ASN A 184 7.53 0.71 -11.49
CA ASN A 184 7.12 0.73 -12.87
C ASN A 184 5.62 0.44 -12.92
N THR A 185 4.84 1.49 -12.99
CA THR A 185 3.39 1.46 -12.79
C THR A 185 2.69 1.67 -14.13
N LYS A 186 1.86 0.72 -14.52
CA LYS A 186 1.03 0.81 -15.73
C LYS A 186 -0.29 1.52 -15.45
N VAL A 187 -0.88 1.21 -14.28
CA VAL A 187 -2.14 1.79 -13.80
C VAL A 187 -2.05 1.97 -12.31
N ASP A 188 -2.38 3.15 -11.81
CA ASP A 188 -2.46 3.45 -10.37
C ASP A 188 -3.58 4.46 -10.08
N ASP A 189 -4.83 4.00 -10.11
CA ASP A 189 -5.98 4.80 -9.69
C ASP A 189 -6.02 5.01 -8.17
N THR A 190 -5.10 4.38 -7.42
CA THR A 190 -5.03 4.47 -5.96
C THR A 190 -4.10 5.58 -5.49
N GLY A 191 -3.18 6.04 -6.34
CA GLY A 191 -2.12 7.00 -6.03
C GLY A 191 -1.05 6.47 -5.06
N MET A 192 -1.00 5.14 -4.84
CA MET A 192 -0.07 4.52 -3.90
C MET A 192 1.28 4.17 -4.51
N PHE A 193 1.32 3.90 -5.81
CA PHE A 193 2.50 3.42 -6.52
C PHE A 193 2.83 4.33 -7.70
N GLN A 194 3.15 5.57 -7.42
CA GLN A 194 3.48 6.55 -8.46
C GLN A 194 4.64 6.05 -9.32
N ASP A 195 4.45 6.09 -10.65
CA ASP A 195 5.43 5.61 -11.63
C ASP A 195 6.77 6.36 -11.54
N GLY A 196 7.88 5.64 -11.69
CA GLY A 196 9.24 6.18 -11.62
C GLY A 196 9.69 6.62 -10.23
N VAL A 197 8.86 6.46 -9.19
CA VAL A 197 9.24 6.82 -7.82
C VAL A 197 10.00 5.68 -7.17
N ASN A 198 11.15 6.01 -6.57
CA ASN A 198 11.93 5.09 -5.78
C ASN A 198 11.41 5.03 -4.34
N THR A 199 11.18 3.82 -3.86
CA THR A 199 10.78 3.54 -2.48
C THR A 199 11.87 2.74 -1.76
N HIS A 200 12.05 3.04 -0.47
CA HIS A 200 12.97 2.28 0.38
C HIS A 200 12.22 1.12 1.04
N ASN A 201 12.79 -0.06 0.91
CA ASN A 201 12.31 -1.25 1.62
C ASN A 201 13.51 -2.06 2.09
N ASP A 202 14.21 -1.51 3.09
CA ASP A 202 15.48 -2.04 3.57
C ASP A 202 15.25 -3.34 4.36
N LEU A 203 16.18 -4.29 4.19
CA LEU A 203 16.25 -5.45 5.07
C LEU A 203 17.05 -5.08 6.33
N PRO A 204 16.55 -5.38 7.53
CA PRO A 204 17.25 -5.08 8.76
C PRO A 204 18.56 -5.85 8.87
N GLY A 205 19.52 -5.30 9.60
CA GLY A 205 20.72 -6.02 10.00
C GLY A 205 20.33 -7.17 10.92
N ILE A 206 21.10 -8.27 10.86
CA ILE A 206 20.86 -9.49 11.62
C ILE A 206 22.13 -9.88 12.35
N LEU A 207 22.04 -10.02 13.68
CA LEU A 207 23.04 -10.67 14.48
C LEU A 207 22.55 -12.08 14.82
N ALA A 208 23.29 -13.08 14.36
CA ALA A 208 23.03 -14.49 14.67
C ALA A 208 24.19 -15.05 15.47
N PHE A 209 23.91 -15.77 16.54
CA PHE A 209 24.90 -16.56 17.25
C PHE A 209 24.34 -17.89 17.66
N GLY A 210 25.21 -18.89 17.70
CA GLY A 210 24.83 -20.24 18.01
C GLY A 210 25.94 -21.01 18.69
N ALA A 211 25.54 -22.08 19.36
CA ALA A 211 26.45 -23.04 19.98
C ALA A 211 26.02 -24.45 19.58
N GLN A 212 27.00 -25.28 19.31
CA GLN A 212 26.85 -26.72 19.05
C GLN A 212 27.72 -27.51 20.02
N TYR A 213 27.15 -28.57 20.56
CA TYR A 213 27.87 -29.51 21.44
C TYR A 213 27.80 -30.93 20.86
N GLU A 214 28.95 -31.58 20.74
CA GLU A 214 29.05 -32.97 20.31
C GLU A 214 28.82 -33.87 21.51
N VAL A 215 27.60 -34.36 21.66
CA VAL A 215 27.20 -35.26 22.76
C VAL A 215 27.89 -36.61 22.59
N THR A 216 27.76 -37.19 21.39
CA THR A 216 28.44 -38.44 20.97
C THR A 216 29.04 -38.21 19.58
N LYS A 217 29.77 -39.22 19.05
CA LYS A 217 30.29 -39.15 17.68
C LYS A 217 29.17 -39.04 16.60
N THR A 218 27.95 -39.46 16.95
CA THR A 218 26.80 -39.46 16.04
C THR A 218 25.71 -38.47 16.43
N LEU A 219 25.71 -37.94 17.65
CA LEU A 219 24.70 -37.03 18.16
C LEU A 219 25.30 -35.64 18.49
N ARG A 220 24.69 -34.59 17.94
CA ARG A 220 25.04 -33.20 18.22
C ARG A 220 23.78 -32.47 18.66
N ALA A 221 23.92 -31.64 19.71
CA ALA A 221 22.93 -30.69 20.14
C ALA A 221 23.33 -29.29 19.65
N MET A 222 22.37 -28.50 19.19
CA MET A 222 22.63 -27.11 18.77
C MET A 222 21.52 -26.20 19.24
N ALA A 223 21.91 -24.94 19.50
CA ALA A 223 21.00 -23.83 19.80
C ALA A 223 21.47 -22.59 19.05
N SER A 224 20.55 -21.80 18.54
CA SER A 224 20.85 -20.53 17.87
C SER A 224 19.86 -19.47 18.28
N TYR A 225 20.34 -18.22 18.26
CA TYR A 225 19.54 -17.03 18.51
C TYR A 225 19.81 -16.01 17.43
N HIS A 226 18.72 -15.33 16.94
CA HIS A 226 18.79 -14.29 15.93
C HIS A 226 18.17 -13.02 16.48
N TYR A 227 18.89 -11.92 16.33
CA TYR A 227 18.42 -10.59 16.69
C TYR A 227 18.35 -9.71 15.44
N PHE A 228 17.18 -9.09 15.20
CA PHE A 228 16.93 -8.24 14.05
C PHE A 228 16.96 -6.76 14.49
N PHE A 229 17.70 -5.94 13.76
CA PHE A 229 17.82 -4.50 14.00
C PHE A 229 16.75 -3.74 13.19
N ASP A 230 15.48 -3.98 13.48
CA ASP A 230 14.35 -3.45 12.70
C ASP A 230 14.26 -1.92 12.70
N LYS A 231 14.77 -1.26 13.75
CA LYS A 231 14.73 0.20 13.90
C LYS A 231 15.61 0.93 12.88
N ASP A 232 16.63 0.24 12.36
CA ASP A 232 17.60 0.79 11.42
C ASP A 232 17.20 0.57 9.96
N ALA A 233 16.17 -0.24 9.71
CA ALA A 233 15.64 -0.51 8.39
C ALA A 233 14.57 0.52 8.03
N ARG A 234 14.74 1.20 6.89
CA ARG A 234 13.74 2.13 6.36
C ARG A 234 12.73 1.37 5.53
N MET A 235 11.48 1.48 5.91
CA MET A 235 10.34 1.12 5.08
C MET A 235 9.58 2.41 4.77
N ASP A 236 9.63 2.85 3.54
CA ASP A 236 8.75 3.94 3.09
C ASP A 236 7.32 3.41 3.08
N ARG A 237 6.61 3.66 4.17
CA ARG A 237 5.16 3.54 4.16
C ARG A 237 4.69 4.64 3.22
N ASN A 238 4.01 4.25 2.13
CA ASN A 238 3.33 5.19 1.27
C ASN A 238 2.55 6.16 2.17
N LYS A 239 3.06 7.37 2.30
CA LYS A 239 2.36 8.43 3.02
C LYS A 239 1.14 8.72 2.17
N GLN A 240 -0.01 8.19 2.57
CA GLN A 240 -1.27 8.74 2.11
C GLN A 240 -1.16 10.24 2.33
N ARG A 241 -1.10 11.01 1.25
CA ARG A 241 -1.47 12.42 1.31
C ARG A 241 -2.86 12.40 1.93
N ALA A 242 -2.95 12.91 3.16
CA ALA A 242 -4.22 13.23 3.74
C ALA A 242 -4.92 14.10 2.68
N LEU A 243 -6.06 13.62 2.21
CA LEU A 243 -6.97 14.44 1.42
C LEU A 243 -7.40 15.56 2.36
N SER A 244 -6.73 16.71 2.21
CA SER A 244 -7.13 17.99 2.81
C SER A 244 -8.25 18.59 1.99
#